data_0ec3aa8f7f5da5d11df428a1b54398b3
#
_entry.id   0ec3aa8f7f5da5d11df428a1b54398b3
#
_cell.length_a   1.000
_cell.length_b   1.000
_cell.length_c   1.000
_cell.angle_alpha   90.00
_cell.angle_beta   90.00
_cell.angle_gamma   90.00
#
_symmetry.space_group_name_H-M   'P 1'
#
loop_
_entity.id
_entity.type
_entity.pdbx_description
1 polymer ?
#
loop_
_entity_poly.entity_id
_entity_poly.type
_entity_poly.pdbx_seq_one_letter_code
_entity_poly.pdbx_strand_id
1 'polypeptide(L)'
;MKKYLIPIILTVAIIAAGAVILTLKNNSEKPVPIESFIKESHTSDWYAHQADLWEQRINKKPNDDDAWINWFIATRNKIIFKNQESKKHSRQWQEEDMDFTPLKDIAARLAKERPNSFARYYIDFRCSWEINGYECEDNMEKAIAMRPDKAELYPNYVSYLLQKDNDELMKKILRKWYKSERFPNTFISYFYNSLAGMEPNGILIVNGDIPVYSTLLVQYGMNKFQDRTMICVSMLYLPEYRKKICRQLGIDEFDEPTVYDSKGLREWEQNVFTTIARKTGCPIYFTSMMAEVPQYDMDFKSHLYSEGLVNKYSLVKYDNLAVKRRNFEEVYKTDYLYDKKKKGKDTYEAEEAVNLNYIPCFKSLLTYYRETGNQKQEAKLRELMTHIVDIYVNMSDDERKYYYDEIDR
;
A
#
# COMPACT_ATOMS: atom_id res chain seq x y z
N MET A 1 -3.70 -30.19 -8.86
CA MET A 1 -4.14 -29.14 -7.91
C MET A 1 -3.73 -27.82 -8.51
N LYS A 2 -4.69 -27.03 -8.96
CA LYS A 2 -4.43 -25.70 -9.51
C LYS A 2 -4.02 -24.80 -8.34
N LYS A 3 -2.75 -24.41 -8.29
CA LYS A 3 -2.28 -23.33 -7.41
C LYS A 3 -2.88 -22.03 -7.97
N TYR A 4 -3.95 -21.58 -7.39
CA TYR A 4 -4.47 -20.25 -7.67
C TYR A 4 -3.56 -19.25 -6.95
N LEU A 5 -2.56 -18.74 -7.65
CA LEU A 5 -1.97 -17.46 -7.29
C LEU A 5 -3.05 -16.42 -7.58
N ILE A 6 -3.79 -16.08 -6.54
CA ILE A 6 -4.59 -14.86 -6.58
C ILE A 6 -3.57 -13.74 -6.55
N PRO A 7 -3.52 -12.92 -7.60
CA PRO A 7 -2.64 -11.78 -7.61
C PRO A 7 -3.01 -10.89 -6.43
N ILE A 8 -2.01 -10.35 -5.77
CA ILE A 8 -2.21 -9.25 -4.85
C ILE A 8 -2.92 -8.18 -5.66
N ILE A 9 -4.22 -8.05 -5.46
CA ILE A 9 -4.99 -6.95 -6.03
C ILE A 9 -4.37 -5.70 -5.40
N LEU A 10 -3.45 -5.12 -6.14
CA LEU A 10 -3.02 -3.75 -5.91
C LEU A 10 -4.27 -2.89 -6.14
N THR A 11 -5.07 -2.76 -5.10
CA THR A 11 -6.05 -1.68 -5.04
C THR A 11 -5.25 -0.41 -4.83
N VAL A 12 -4.54 0.00 -5.89
CA VAL A 12 -4.17 1.40 -6.03
C VAL A 12 -5.52 2.08 -6.15
N ALA A 13 -5.95 2.75 -5.09
CA ALA A 13 -6.93 3.79 -5.25
C ALA A 13 -6.33 4.72 -6.31
N ILE A 14 -6.77 4.56 -7.55
CA ILE A 14 -6.42 5.45 -8.64
C ILE A 14 -7.12 6.75 -8.28
N ILE A 15 -6.42 7.57 -7.50
CA ILE A 15 -6.64 9.00 -7.55
C ILE A 15 -6.39 9.31 -9.01
N ALA A 16 -7.43 9.76 -9.71
CA ALA A 16 -7.33 10.22 -11.08
C ALA A 16 -6.41 11.46 -11.09
N ALA A 17 -5.11 11.21 -10.95
CA ALA A 17 -4.10 12.23 -11.17
C ALA A 17 -4.14 12.53 -12.66
N GLY A 18 -4.55 13.74 -13.00
CA GLY A 18 -4.55 14.23 -14.36
C GLY A 18 -3.20 13.98 -15.00
N ALA A 19 -3.21 13.26 -16.11
CA ALA A 19 -2.03 12.98 -16.89
C ALA A 19 -1.35 14.29 -17.28
N VAL A 20 -0.22 14.60 -16.66
CA VAL A 20 0.67 15.65 -17.15
C VAL A 20 1.30 15.13 -18.43
N ILE A 21 0.76 15.53 -19.57
CA ILE A 21 1.35 15.25 -20.89
C ILE A 21 2.61 16.11 -21.00
N LEU A 22 3.75 15.55 -20.64
CA LEU A 22 5.04 16.11 -20.99
C LEU A 22 5.33 15.76 -22.45
N THR A 23 5.11 16.71 -23.36
CA THR A 23 5.57 16.64 -24.75
C THR A 23 7.10 16.70 -24.76
N LEU A 24 7.75 15.55 -24.96
CA LEU A 24 9.19 15.43 -25.06
C LEU A 24 9.67 15.87 -26.44
N LYS A 25 10.58 16.84 -26.49
CA LYS A 25 11.36 17.20 -27.68
C LYS A 25 12.52 16.22 -27.85
N ASN A 26 12.67 15.69 -29.06
CA ASN A 26 13.79 14.85 -29.50
C ASN A 26 15.16 15.49 -29.26
N ASN A 27 15.91 14.92 -28.33
CA ASN A 27 17.38 14.90 -28.31
C ASN A 27 17.79 13.53 -27.77
N SER A 28 18.92 12.97 -28.18
CA SER A 28 19.42 11.61 -27.84
C SER A 28 19.03 11.20 -26.40
N GLU A 29 17.82 10.65 -26.27
CA GLU A 29 17.21 10.46 -24.96
C GLU A 29 17.96 9.39 -24.22
N LYS A 30 18.39 9.72 -23.02
CA LYS A 30 18.93 8.74 -22.08
C LYS A 30 17.74 8.08 -21.39
N PRO A 31 17.79 6.74 -21.18
CA PRO A 31 16.75 6.09 -20.40
C PRO A 31 16.68 6.66 -18.97
N VAL A 32 15.47 6.79 -18.46
CA VAL A 32 15.19 7.27 -17.10
C VAL A 32 15.01 6.05 -16.19
N PRO A 33 15.60 6.01 -14.98
CA PRO A 33 15.33 4.96 -14.02
C PRO A 33 13.83 4.83 -13.75
N ILE A 34 13.34 3.59 -13.73
CA ILE A 34 11.93 3.31 -13.51
C ILE A 34 11.68 3.19 -12.00
N GLU A 35 10.97 4.15 -11.48
CA GLU A 35 10.52 4.15 -10.09
C GLU A 35 9.35 3.17 -9.89
N SER A 36 9.11 2.80 -8.63
CA SER A 36 7.90 2.05 -8.27
C SER A 36 6.65 2.88 -8.62
N PHE A 37 5.62 2.26 -9.20
CA PHE A 37 4.36 2.95 -9.52
C PHE A 37 3.57 3.40 -8.27
N ILE A 38 4.00 3.02 -7.06
CA ILE A 38 3.55 3.64 -5.80
C ILE A 38 4.13 5.05 -5.66
N LYS A 39 5.33 5.30 -6.21
CA LYS A 39 5.98 6.61 -6.20
C LYS A 39 5.46 7.50 -7.31
N GLU A 40 5.47 6.98 -8.51
CA GLU A 40 5.00 7.67 -9.72
C GLU A 40 4.46 6.69 -10.74
N SER A 41 3.49 7.12 -11.54
CA SER A 41 2.90 6.32 -12.60
C SER A 41 2.89 7.06 -13.94
N HIS A 42 3.08 6.30 -15.03
CA HIS A 42 3.10 6.82 -16.38
C HIS A 42 2.17 6.00 -17.29
N THR A 43 1.97 6.46 -18.52
CA THR A 43 1.19 5.74 -19.53
C THR A 43 1.92 4.48 -20.01
N SER A 44 1.18 3.53 -20.58
CA SER A 44 1.76 2.33 -21.20
C SER A 44 2.75 2.66 -22.31
N ASP A 45 2.49 3.72 -23.09
CA ASP A 45 3.38 4.18 -24.15
C ASP A 45 4.70 4.74 -23.62
N TRP A 46 4.67 5.46 -22.51
CA TRP A 46 5.88 5.93 -21.84
C TRP A 46 6.75 4.75 -21.38
N TYR A 47 6.13 3.74 -20.75
CA TYR A 47 6.86 2.54 -20.32
C TYR A 47 7.40 1.75 -21.51
N ALA A 48 6.67 1.67 -22.64
CA ALA A 48 7.15 1.04 -23.86
C ALA A 48 8.42 1.74 -24.39
N HIS A 49 8.39 3.08 -24.46
CA HIS A 49 9.53 3.88 -24.89
C HIS A 49 10.76 3.69 -23.96
N GLN A 50 10.54 3.69 -22.64
CA GLN A 50 11.62 3.44 -21.70
C GLN A 50 12.19 2.00 -21.83
N ALA A 51 11.35 1.01 -22.05
CA ALA A 51 11.81 -0.37 -22.29
C ALA A 51 12.76 -0.45 -23.49
N ASP A 52 12.41 0.21 -24.60
CA ASP A 52 13.27 0.26 -25.80
C ASP A 52 14.61 0.95 -25.53
N LEU A 53 14.61 2.05 -24.78
CA LEU A 53 15.84 2.77 -24.42
C LEU A 53 16.76 1.95 -23.50
N TRP A 54 16.18 1.25 -22.51
CA TRP A 54 16.93 0.41 -21.60
C TRP A 54 17.50 -0.82 -22.31
N GLU A 55 16.76 -1.44 -23.24
CA GLU A 55 17.26 -2.54 -24.07
C GLU A 55 18.45 -2.09 -24.95
N GLN A 56 18.35 -0.92 -25.58
CA GLN A 56 19.48 -0.35 -26.33
C GLN A 56 20.70 -0.12 -25.44
N ARG A 57 20.49 0.28 -24.18
CA ARG A 57 21.58 0.45 -23.21
C ARG A 57 22.24 -0.89 -22.86
N ILE A 58 21.46 -1.96 -22.66
CA ILE A 58 21.97 -3.30 -22.38
C ILE A 58 22.81 -3.79 -23.57
N ASN A 59 22.36 -3.59 -24.81
CA ASN A 59 23.10 -3.97 -26.01
C ASN A 59 24.48 -3.28 -26.11
N LYS A 60 24.60 -2.07 -25.55
CA LYS A 60 25.87 -1.33 -25.47
C LYS A 60 26.70 -1.66 -24.22
N LYS A 61 26.04 -2.01 -23.11
CA LYS A 61 26.65 -2.26 -21.80
C LYS A 61 25.97 -3.45 -21.11
N PRO A 62 26.22 -4.70 -21.56
CA PRO A 62 25.54 -5.89 -21.05
C PRO A 62 25.80 -6.18 -19.57
N ASN A 63 26.84 -5.59 -19.00
CA ASN A 63 27.19 -5.74 -17.56
C ASN A 63 26.50 -4.76 -16.63
N ASP A 64 25.58 -3.92 -17.10
CA ASP A 64 24.86 -2.94 -16.31
C ASP A 64 23.61 -3.60 -15.68
N ASP A 65 23.71 -4.06 -14.43
CA ASP A 65 22.60 -4.70 -13.71
C ASP A 65 21.37 -3.78 -13.57
N ASP A 66 21.60 -2.48 -13.36
CA ASP A 66 20.50 -1.52 -13.23
C ASP A 66 19.77 -1.36 -14.58
N ALA A 67 20.46 -1.49 -15.72
CA ALA A 67 19.81 -1.47 -17.02
C ALA A 67 18.89 -2.68 -17.24
N TRP A 68 19.32 -3.87 -16.85
CA TRP A 68 18.50 -5.08 -16.92
C TRP A 68 17.23 -4.98 -16.06
N ILE A 69 17.39 -4.48 -14.84
CA ILE A 69 16.28 -4.31 -13.91
C ILE A 69 15.27 -3.29 -14.44
N ASN A 70 15.75 -2.13 -14.91
CA ASN A 70 14.88 -1.11 -15.47
C ASN A 70 14.16 -1.57 -16.74
N TRP A 71 14.84 -2.34 -17.61
CA TRP A 71 14.18 -2.96 -18.78
C TRP A 71 13.04 -3.89 -18.37
N PHE A 72 13.31 -4.77 -17.38
CA PHE A 72 12.31 -5.69 -16.86
C PHE A 72 11.10 -4.93 -16.26
N ILE A 73 11.36 -3.92 -15.39
CA ILE A 73 10.28 -3.16 -14.74
C ILE A 73 9.49 -2.35 -15.77
N ALA A 74 10.15 -1.70 -16.74
CA ALA A 74 9.48 -0.97 -17.80
C ALA A 74 8.58 -1.88 -18.65
N THR A 75 9.09 -3.07 -19.03
CA THR A 75 8.31 -4.06 -19.79
C THR A 75 7.11 -4.56 -18.99
N ARG A 76 7.30 -4.85 -17.71
CA ARG A 76 6.20 -5.24 -16.80
C ARG A 76 5.13 -4.15 -16.70
N ASN A 77 5.54 -2.94 -16.41
CA ASN A 77 4.62 -1.83 -16.23
C ASN A 77 3.86 -1.50 -17.53
N LYS A 78 4.53 -1.57 -18.70
CA LYS A 78 3.87 -1.49 -20.01
C LYS A 78 2.70 -2.48 -20.12
N ILE A 79 2.89 -3.74 -19.75
CA ILE A 79 1.87 -4.79 -19.83
C ILE A 79 0.69 -4.45 -18.90
N ILE A 80 0.98 -4.10 -17.65
CA ILE A 80 -0.03 -3.78 -16.64
C ILE A 80 -0.85 -2.55 -17.04
N PHE A 81 -0.20 -1.44 -17.38
CA PHE A 81 -0.87 -0.19 -17.71
C PHE A 81 -1.64 -0.28 -19.03
N LYS A 82 -1.14 -1.01 -20.05
CA LYS A 82 -1.88 -1.29 -21.27
C LYS A 82 -3.18 -2.05 -20.99
N ASN A 83 -3.15 -3.03 -20.09
CA ASN A 83 -4.34 -3.74 -19.65
C ASN A 83 -5.32 -2.80 -18.91
N GLN A 84 -4.83 -1.97 -17.99
CA GLN A 84 -5.66 -1.00 -17.28
C GLN A 84 -6.30 0.02 -18.22
N GLU A 85 -5.55 0.56 -19.16
CA GLU A 85 -6.03 1.53 -20.17
C GLU A 85 -7.09 0.94 -21.08
N SER A 86 -6.92 -0.33 -21.50
CA SER A 86 -7.91 -1.05 -22.31
C SER A 86 -9.23 -1.31 -21.58
N LYS A 87 -9.16 -1.47 -20.24
CA LYS A 87 -10.31 -1.81 -19.38
C LYS A 87 -10.98 -0.62 -18.71
N LYS A 88 -10.57 0.61 -19.00
CA LYS A 88 -11.26 1.83 -18.50
C LYS A 88 -12.77 1.84 -18.81
N HIS A 89 -13.23 1.01 -19.74
CA HIS A 89 -14.63 0.88 -20.13
C HIS A 89 -15.30 -0.42 -19.63
N SER A 90 -14.57 -1.36 -19.03
CA SER A 90 -15.12 -2.58 -18.45
C SER A 90 -14.74 -2.70 -16.98
N ARG A 91 -15.72 -2.86 -16.09
CA ARG A 91 -15.54 -2.94 -14.62
C ARG A 91 -14.91 -4.25 -14.14
N GLN A 92 -14.45 -5.13 -15.02
CA GLN A 92 -13.87 -6.43 -14.66
C GLN A 92 -12.38 -6.42 -14.91
N TRP A 93 -11.61 -6.46 -13.83
CA TRP A 93 -10.19 -6.74 -13.90
C TRP A 93 -9.98 -8.25 -13.96
N GLN A 94 -9.47 -8.76 -15.08
CA GLN A 94 -9.06 -10.16 -15.21
C GLN A 94 -7.58 -10.19 -15.57
N GLU A 95 -6.78 -10.77 -14.68
CA GLU A 95 -5.34 -10.97 -14.91
C GLU A 95 -5.05 -12.01 -15.99
N GLU A 96 -6.03 -12.88 -16.27
CA GLU A 96 -5.93 -13.95 -17.27
C GLU A 96 -5.57 -13.45 -18.68
N ASP A 97 -5.74 -12.13 -18.93
CA ASP A 97 -5.46 -11.54 -20.25
C ASP A 97 -4.06 -10.90 -20.38
N MET A 98 -3.23 -10.92 -19.31
CA MET A 98 -1.91 -10.31 -19.37
C MET A 98 -0.87 -11.32 -19.87
N ASP A 99 -0.26 -11.03 -21.03
CA ASP A 99 0.83 -11.81 -21.57
C ASP A 99 2.18 -11.40 -20.97
N PHE A 100 2.66 -12.16 -20.00
CA PHE A 100 3.97 -11.99 -19.37
C PHE A 100 5.11 -12.73 -20.07
N THR A 101 4.89 -13.30 -21.26
CA THR A 101 5.95 -13.93 -22.07
C THR A 101 7.17 -13.03 -22.26
N PRO A 102 7.05 -11.71 -22.52
CA PRO A 102 8.21 -10.83 -22.64
C PRO A 102 9.10 -10.80 -21.38
N LEU A 103 8.54 -10.96 -20.19
CA LEU A 103 9.32 -11.02 -18.95
C LEU A 103 10.12 -12.31 -18.83
N LYS A 104 9.56 -13.44 -19.31
CA LYS A 104 10.27 -14.73 -19.38
C LYS A 104 11.45 -14.64 -20.34
N ASP A 105 11.26 -13.97 -21.48
CA ASP A 105 12.31 -13.80 -22.49
C ASP A 105 13.47 -12.97 -21.94
N ILE A 106 13.18 -11.90 -21.19
CA ILE A 106 14.20 -11.09 -20.48
C ILE A 106 14.96 -11.96 -19.49
N ALA A 107 14.27 -12.73 -18.66
CA ALA A 107 14.89 -13.60 -17.67
C ALA A 107 15.74 -14.69 -18.32
N ALA A 108 15.27 -15.32 -19.40
CA ALA A 108 16.01 -16.33 -20.16
C ALA A 108 17.28 -15.76 -20.82
N ARG A 109 17.18 -14.58 -21.42
CA ARG A 109 18.32 -13.88 -22.00
C ARG A 109 19.37 -13.56 -20.92
N LEU A 110 18.93 -13.00 -19.79
CA LEU A 110 19.81 -12.66 -18.68
C LEU A 110 20.46 -13.91 -18.06
N ALA A 111 19.73 -15.03 -17.96
CA ALA A 111 20.25 -16.30 -17.49
C ALA A 111 21.42 -16.81 -18.35
N LYS A 112 21.35 -16.61 -19.66
CA LYS A 112 22.38 -16.99 -20.61
C LYS A 112 23.58 -16.04 -20.58
N GLU A 113 23.32 -14.73 -20.56
CA GLU A 113 24.37 -13.71 -20.67
C GLU A 113 25.07 -13.44 -19.32
N ARG A 114 24.34 -13.51 -18.19
CA ARG A 114 24.85 -13.15 -16.86
C ARG A 114 24.31 -14.04 -15.74
N PRO A 115 24.62 -15.35 -15.74
CA PRO A 115 23.99 -16.37 -14.86
C PRO A 115 24.16 -16.11 -13.35
N ASN A 116 25.21 -15.40 -12.94
CA ASN A 116 25.55 -15.16 -11.54
C ASN A 116 25.54 -13.65 -11.19
N SER A 117 24.65 -12.87 -11.83
CA SER A 117 24.54 -11.43 -11.56
C SER A 117 23.44 -11.11 -10.54
N PHE A 118 23.57 -9.94 -9.91
CA PHE A 118 22.51 -9.41 -9.06
C PHE A 118 21.18 -9.26 -9.82
N ALA A 119 21.21 -8.70 -11.04
CA ALA A 119 20.04 -8.54 -11.87
C ALA A 119 19.36 -9.90 -12.14
N ARG A 120 20.15 -10.98 -12.38
CA ARG A 120 19.63 -12.32 -12.60
C ARG A 120 18.78 -12.80 -11.42
N TYR A 121 19.33 -12.75 -10.21
CA TYR A 121 18.62 -13.24 -9.03
C TYR A 121 17.40 -12.39 -8.68
N TYR A 122 17.49 -11.07 -8.87
CA TYR A 122 16.37 -10.18 -8.66
C TYR A 122 15.23 -10.41 -9.66
N ILE A 123 15.55 -10.48 -10.96
CA ILE A 123 14.55 -10.67 -12.02
C ILE A 123 13.90 -12.05 -11.92
N ASP A 124 14.66 -13.10 -11.60
CA ASP A 124 14.08 -14.42 -11.36
C ASP A 124 13.08 -14.44 -10.22
N PHE A 125 13.41 -13.80 -9.09
CA PHE A 125 12.48 -13.65 -8.00
C PHE A 125 11.22 -12.89 -8.45
N ARG A 126 11.38 -11.80 -9.21
CA ARG A 126 10.25 -11.04 -9.74
C ARG A 126 9.39 -11.88 -10.69
N CYS A 127 10.02 -12.71 -11.54
CA CYS A 127 9.27 -13.63 -12.38
C CYS A 127 8.48 -14.67 -11.56
N SER A 128 9.03 -15.20 -10.49
CA SER A 128 8.29 -16.15 -9.64
C SER A 128 7.10 -15.50 -8.91
N TRP A 129 7.16 -14.20 -8.73
CA TRP A 129 6.06 -13.42 -8.16
C TRP A 129 4.97 -13.05 -9.18
N GLU A 130 5.38 -12.72 -10.41
CA GLU A 130 4.46 -12.22 -11.46
C GLU A 130 3.90 -13.35 -12.36
N ILE A 131 4.57 -14.50 -12.43
CA ILE A 131 4.32 -15.53 -13.45
C ILE A 131 4.04 -16.86 -12.80
N ASN A 132 2.85 -17.41 -13.04
CA ASN A 132 2.47 -18.72 -12.54
C ASN A 132 3.43 -19.82 -13.04
N GLY A 133 3.91 -20.66 -12.11
CA GLY A 133 4.78 -21.80 -12.41
C GLY A 133 6.25 -21.44 -12.66
N TYR A 134 6.65 -20.19 -12.38
CA TYR A 134 8.05 -19.79 -12.35
C TYR A 134 8.58 -19.95 -10.91
N GLU A 135 9.43 -20.92 -10.65
CA GLU A 135 9.88 -21.28 -9.30
C GLU A 135 11.32 -20.84 -9.05
N CYS A 136 11.53 -19.60 -8.62
CA CYS A 136 12.84 -19.02 -8.27
C CYS A 136 12.76 -18.11 -7.04
N GLU A 137 11.89 -18.43 -6.10
CA GLU A 137 11.60 -17.59 -4.93
C GLU A 137 12.83 -17.34 -4.05
N ASP A 138 13.72 -18.34 -3.90
CA ASP A 138 14.94 -18.26 -3.09
C ASP A 138 16.00 -17.31 -3.66
N ASN A 139 15.84 -16.88 -4.92
CA ASN A 139 16.80 -15.98 -5.55
C ASN A 139 16.81 -14.57 -4.94
N MET A 140 15.75 -14.16 -4.21
CA MET A 140 15.77 -12.89 -3.48
C MET A 140 16.81 -12.87 -2.36
N GLU A 141 17.03 -13.97 -1.66
CA GLU A 141 18.08 -14.04 -0.63
C GLU A 141 19.47 -13.84 -1.24
N LYS A 142 19.73 -14.43 -2.42
CA LYS A 142 20.97 -14.25 -3.18
C LYS A 142 21.13 -12.80 -3.65
N ALA A 143 20.06 -12.20 -4.18
CA ALA A 143 20.08 -10.80 -4.60
C ALA A 143 20.43 -9.84 -3.42
N ILE A 144 19.78 -10.01 -2.27
CA ILE A 144 20.05 -9.20 -1.08
C ILE A 144 21.47 -9.44 -0.53
N ALA A 145 21.96 -10.68 -0.57
CA ALA A 145 23.33 -10.98 -0.17
C ALA A 145 24.36 -10.25 -1.03
N MET A 146 24.09 -10.08 -2.34
CA MET A 146 24.96 -9.33 -3.26
C MET A 146 24.86 -7.81 -3.10
N ARG A 147 23.66 -7.29 -2.82
CA ARG A 147 23.40 -5.85 -2.74
C ARG A 147 22.52 -5.52 -1.52
N PRO A 148 23.05 -5.66 -0.30
CA PRO A 148 22.30 -5.42 0.94
C PRO A 148 21.98 -3.94 1.21
N ASP A 149 22.58 -3.05 0.45
CA ASP A 149 22.38 -1.60 0.46
C ASP A 149 21.18 -1.13 -0.39
N LYS A 150 20.69 -1.99 -1.27
CA LYS A 150 19.56 -1.68 -2.18
C LYS A 150 18.22 -1.71 -1.43
N ALA A 151 17.80 -0.55 -0.93
CA ALA A 151 16.52 -0.42 -0.20
C ALA A 151 15.30 -0.72 -1.08
N GLU A 152 15.42 -0.58 -2.40
CA GLU A 152 14.39 -0.88 -3.39
C GLU A 152 13.95 -2.35 -3.37
N LEU A 153 14.77 -3.23 -2.81
CA LEU A 153 14.45 -4.65 -2.65
C LEU A 153 13.54 -4.93 -1.45
N TYR A 154 13.56 -4.07 -0.44
CA TYR A 154 12.88 -4.34 0.82
C TYR A 154 11.37 -4.52 0.70
N PRO A 155 10.61 -3.71 -0.08
CA PRO A 155 9.17 -3.90 -0.23
C PRO A 155 8.81 -5.32 -0.69
N ASN A 156 9.39 -5.77 -1.79
CA ASN A 156 9.12 -7.10 -2.35
C ASN A 156 9.55 -8.22 -1.39
N TYR A 157 10.67 -8.04 -0.71
CA TYR A 157 11.16 -9.04 0.22
C TYR A 157 10.31 -9.12 1.50
N VAL A 158 9.86 -7.99 2.01
CA VAL A 158 8.93 -7.93 3.16
C VAL A 158 7.61 -8.61 2.80
N SER A 159 7.04 -8.34 1.61
CA SER A 159 5.82 -9.01 1.15
C SER A 159 6.00 -10.53 1.03
N TYR A 160 7.13 -10.98 0.51
CA TYR A 160 7.47 -12.40 0.45
C TYR A 160 7.57 -13.02 1.84
N LEU A 161 8.33 -12.40 2.76
CA LEU A 161 8.52 -12.89 4.12
C LEU A 161 7.24 -12.84 4.97
N LEU A 162 6.34 -11.89 4.67
CA LEU A 162 5.04 -11.81 5.33
C LEU A 162 4.16 -13.04 5.05
N GLN A 163 4.29 -13.61 3.86
CA GLN A 163 3.60 -14.86 3.47
C GLN A 163 4.27 -16.11 4.05
N LYS A 164 5.60 -16.06 4.18
CA LYS A 164 6.38 -17.17 4.73
C LYS A 164 6.43 -17.05 6.27
N ASP A 165 6.64 -18.14 6.95
CA ASP A 165 6.74 -18.17 8.42
C ASP A 165 8.14 -17.80 8.91
N ASN A 166 8.68 -16.68 8.45
CA ASN A 166 10.03 -16.20 8.79
C ASN A 166 9.99 -14.77 9.35
N ASP A 167 9.26 -14.61 10.44
CA ASP A 167 9.05 -13.31 11.08
C ASP A 167 10.34 -12.67 11.61
N GLU A 168 11.31 -13.45 12.08
CA GLU A 168 12.56 -12.88 12.59
C GLU A 168 13.40 -12.24 11.49
N LEU A 169 13.48 -12.86 10.32
CA LEU A 169 14.14 -12.27 9.16
C LEU A 169 13.38 -11.03 8.68
N MET A 170 12.04 -11.10 8.63
CA MET A 170 11.20 -9.95 8.25
C MET A 170 11.45 -8.77 9.20
N LYS A 171 11.45 -8.97 10.52
CA LYS A 171 11.73 -7.92 11.50
C LYS A 171 13.14 -7.33 11.33
N LYS A 172 14.14 -8.16 11.03
CA LYS A 172 15.51 -7.70 10.74
C LYS A 172 15.55 -6.81 9.49
N ILE A 173 14.86 -7.19 8.43
CA ILE A 173 14.77 -6.41 7.18
C ILE A 173 14.04 -5.09 7.42
N LEU A 174 12.90 -5.11 8.14
CA LEU A 174 12.14 -3.90 8.47
C LEU A 174 12.97 -2.88 9.28
N ARG A 175 13.79 -3.35 10.24
CA ARG A 175 14.71 -2.47 10.97
C ARG A 175 15.77 -1.83 10.06
N LYS A 176 16.28 -2.57 9.09
CA LYS A 176 17.23 -2.03 8.08
C LYS A 176 16.53 -1.03 7.17
N TRP A 177 15.33 -1.36 6.70
CA TRP A 177 14.54 -0.49 5.83
C TRP A 177 14.22 0.83 6.53
N TYR A 178 13.72 0.78 7.77
CA TYR A 178 13.46 1.97 8.56
C TYR A 178 14.71 2.87 8.71
N LYS A 179 15.85 2.27 9.05
CA LYS A 179 17.12 3.01 9.18
C LYS A 179 17.65 3.60 7.88
N SER A 180 17.23 3.09 6.74
CA SER A 180 17.65 3.62 5.43
C SER A 180 16.98 4.95 5.08
N GLU A 181 15.90 5.33 5.81
CA GLU A 181 15.07 6.52 5.54
C GLU A 181 14.52 6.58 4.11
N ARG A 182 14.40 5.41 3.44
CA ARG A 182 13.96 5.29 2.04
C ARG A 182 12.44 5.12 1.91
N PHE A 183 11.72 5.00 3.01
CA PHE A 183 10.26 4.98 3.02
C PHE A 183 9.74 6.30 3.60
N PRO A 184 8.72 6.94 3.00
CA PRO A 184 8.29 8.27 3.40
C PRO A 184 7.81 8.35 4.85
N ASN A 185 8.36 9.32 5.58
CA ASN A 185 8.01 9.53 6.98
C ASN A 185 6.53 9.93 7.17
N THR A 186 5.91 10.54 6.17
CA THR A 186 4.49 10.90 6.17
C THR A 186 3.61 9.66 6.38
N PHE A 187 3.85 8.58 5.63
CA PHE A 187 3.10 7.32 5.79
C PHE A 187 3.37 6.68 7.16
N ILE A 188 4.64 6.66 7.60
CA ILE A 188 5.02 6.12 8.92
C ILE A 188 4.28 6.88 10.02
N SER A 189 4.26 8.21 9.96
CA SER A 189 3.61 9.08 10.96
C SER A 189 2.09 8.92 10.96
N TYR A 190 1.48 8.82 9.77
CA TYR A 190 0.04 8.56 9.65
C TYR A 190 -0.34 7.22 10.30
N PHE A 191 0.40 6.14 10.00
CA PHE A 191 0.11 4.82 10.58
C PHE A 191 0.55 4.69 12.04
N TYR A 192 1.53 5.48 12.48
CA TYR A 192 1.80 5.64 13.91
C TYR A 192 0.57 6.16 14.65
N ASN A 193 -0.07 7.21 14.14
CA ASN A 193 -1.29 7.76 14.73
C ASN A 193 -2.47 6.76 14.64
N SER A 194 -2.62 6.06 13.51
CA SER A 194 -3.64 5.02 13.37
C SER A 194 -3.50 3.94 14.45
N LEU A 195 -2.29 3.41 14.66
CA LEU A 195 -2.02 2.41 15.70
C LEU A 195 -2.13 2.99 17.12
N ALA A 196 -1.67 4.22 17.34
CA ALA A 196 -1.75 4.87 18.64
C ALA A 196 -3.20 5.10 19.11
N GLY A 197 -4.13 5.34 18.17
CA GLY A 197 -5.56 5.50 18.44
C GLY A 197 -6.29 4.22 18.84
N MET A 198 -5.70 3.05 18.58
CA MET A 198 -6.30 1.74 18.88
C MET A 198 -6.09 1.33 20.34
N GLU A 199 -6.99 0.50 20.84
CA GLU A 199 -6.80 -0.19 22.12
C GLU A 199 -5.64 -1.21 22.05
N PRO A 200 -4.99 -1.53 23.19
CA PRO A 200 -4.02 -2.62 23.26
C PRO A 200 -4.60 -3.95 22.76
N ASN A 201 -3.75 -4.79 22.17
CA ASN A 201 -4.11 -6.08 21.58
C ASN A 201 -5.18 -6.00 20.45
N GLY A 202 -5.44 -4.79 19.93
CA GLY A 202 -6.34 -4.61 18.80
C GLY A 202 -5.80 -5.21 17.51
N ILE A 203 -6.72 -5.58 16.61
CA ILE A 203 -6.40 -6.12 15.29
C ILE A 203 -6.68 -5.04 14.25
N LEU A 204 -5.65 -4.62 13.50
CA LEU A 204 -5.76 -3.66 12.42
C LEU A 204 -5.92 -4.38 11.07
N ILE A 205 -7.04 -4.18 10.44
CA ILE A 205 -7.31 -4.65 9.07
C ILE A 205 -6.84 -3.57 8.10
N VAL A 206 -5.94 -3.97 7.19
CA VAL A 206 -5.37 -3.11 6.15
C VAL A 206 -5.46 -3.77 4.79
N ASN A 207 -5.38 -3.01 3.72
CA ASN A 207 -5.16 -3.53 2.37
C ASN A 207 -4.24 -2.62 1.57
N GLY A 208 -3.42 -3.22 0.69
CA GLY A 208 -2.46 -2.52 -0.15
C GLY A 208 -1.09 -2.29 0.52
N ASP A 209 -0.11 -1.97 -0.32
CA ASP A 209 1.31 -1.93 0.05
C ASP A 209 1.63 -0.83 1.08
N ILE A 210 1.12 0.38 0.86
CA ILE A 210 1.40 1.52 1.76
C ILE A 210 0.91 1.24 3.19
N PRO A 211 -0.35 0.83 3.42
CA PRO A 211 -0.81 0.47 4.76
C PRO A 211 -0.02 -0.66 5.41
N VAL A 212 0.29 -1.72 4.65
CA VAL A 212 1.04 -2.87 5.15
C VAL A 212 2.45 -2.47 5.57
N TYR A 213 3.22 -1.84 4.66
CA TYR A 213 4.61 -1.48 4.96
C TYR A 213 4.70 -0.43 6.07
N SER A 214 3.83 0.57 6.05
CA SER A 214 3.79 1.61 7.09
C SER A 214 3.54 1.01 8.47
N THR A 215 2.54 0.13 8.58
CA THR A 215 2.22 -0.57 9.83
C THR A 215 3.40 -1.39 10.33
N LEU A 216 4.01 -2.21 9.46
CA LEU A 216 5.16 -3.04 9.82
C LEU A 216 6.40 -2.22 10.18
N LEU A 217 6.64 -1.09 9.49
CA LEU A 217 7.74 -0.18 9.82
C LEU A 217 7.53 0.50 11.19
N VAL A 218 6.30 0.87 11.53
CA VAL A 218 5.99 1.37 12.88
C VAL A 218 6.22 0.26 13.91
N GLN A 219 5.73 -0.94 13.67
CA GLN A 219 5.82 -2.03 14.63
C GLN A 219 7.26 -2.51 14.85
N TYR A 220 7.98 -2.80 13.78
CA TYR A 220 9.29 -3.47 13.85
C TYR A 220 10.46 -2.57 13.49
N GLY A 221 10.26 -1.51 12.71
CA GLY A 221 11.26 -0.47 12.44
C GLY A 221 11.43 0.46 13.61
N MET A 222 10.34 1.05 14.10
CA MET A 222 10.32 1.96 15.24
C MET A 222 10.20 1.23 16.60
N ASN A 223 9.91 -0.08 16.62
CA ASN A 223 9.66 -0.86 17.83
C ASN A 223 8.49 -0.32 18.67
N LYS A 224 7.34 -0.01 18.01
CA LYS A 224 6.13 0.53 18.65
C LYS A 224 4.93 -0.38 18.36
N PHE A 225 3.97 -0.43 19.29
CA PHE A 225 2.66 -1.08 19.10
C PHE A 225 2.73 -2.53 18.61
N GLN A 226 3.72 -3.31 19.09
CA GLN A 226 3.88 -4.72 18.70
C GLN A 226 2.83 -5.64 19.33
N ASP A 227 2.07 -5.14 20.28
CA ASP A 227 0.91 -5.80 20.87
C ASP A 227 -0.32 -5.80 19.95
N ARG A 228 -0.29 -5.07 18.82
CA ARG A 228 -1.39 -5.03 17.86
C ARG A 228 -1.10 -5.96 16.69
N THR A 229 -2.10 -6.71 16.27
CA THR A 229 -1.99 -7.61 15.11
C THR A 229 -2.40 -6.88 13.85
N MET A 230 -1.59 -6.95 12.79
CA MET A 230 -1.96 -6.47 11.47
C MET A 230 -2.44 -7.64 10.60
N ILE A 231 -3.56 -7.46 9.91
CA ILE A 231 -4.08 -8.40 8.91
C ILE A 231 -4.24 -7.68 7.57
N CYS A 232 -3.57 -8.19 6.54
CA CYS A 232 -3.72 -7.72 5.17
C CYS A 232 -4.81 -8.51 4.45
N VAL A 233 -5.85 -7.82 3.99
CA VAL A 233 -7.05 -8.46 3.38
C VAL A 233 -6.67 -9.24 2.12
N SER A 234 -5.94 -8.62 1.18
CA SER A 234 -5.55 -9.30 -0.06
C SER A 234 -4.69 -10.55 0.17
N MET A 235 -3.92 -10.59 1.26
CA MET A 235 -3.14 -11.77 1.61
C MET A 235 -3.97 -12.89 2.26
N LEU A 236 -5.13 -12.59 2.82
CA LEU A 236 -6.02 -13.63 3.36
C LEU A 236 -6.49 -14.64 2.30
N TYR A 237 -6.45 -14.27 1.02
CA TYR A 237 -6.73 -15.20 -0.08
C TYR A 237 -5.63 -16.25 -0.26
N LEU A 238 -4.43 -16.03 0.29
CA LEU A 238 -3.32 -16.98 0.25
C LEU A 238 -3.43 -17.98 1.39
N PRO A 239 -3.51 -19.28 1.13
CA PRO A 239 -3.68 -20.31 2.17
C PRO A 239 -2.63 -20.24 3.28
N GLU A 240 -1.36 -20.06 2.92
CA GLU A 240 -0.26 -20.02 3.90
C GLU A 240 -0.35 -18.81 4.83
N TYR A 241 -0.75 -17.65 4.30
CA TYR A 241 -0.96 -16.46 5.13
C TYR A 241 -2.18 -16.64 6.06
N ARG A 242 -3.29 -17.21 5.57
CA ARG A 242 -4.46 -17.53 6.41
C ARG A 242 -4.07 -18.43 7.58
N LYS A 243 -3.38 -19.53 7.30
CA LYS A 243 -2.88 -20.45 8.33
C LYS A 243 -2.02 -19.75 9.37
N LYS A 244 -1.11 -18.88 8.91
CA LYS A 244 -0.24 -18.07 9.78
C LYS A 244 -1.08 -17.17 10.70
N ILE A 245 -2.03 -16.42 10.15
CA ILE A 245 -2.89 -15.51 10.92
C ILE A 245 -3.76 -16.30 11.91
N CYS A 246 -4.39 -17.39 11.50
CA CYS A 246 -5.20 -18.23 12.40
C CYS A 246 -4.38 -18.77 13.56
N ARG A 247 -3.15 -19.23 13.29
CA ARG A 247 -2.21 -19.70 14.32
C ARG A 247 -1.79 -18.57 15.28
N GLN A 248 -1.50 -17.37 14.77
CA GLN A 248 -1.17 -16.19 15.58
C GLN A 248 -2.34 -15.78 16.50
N LEU A 249 -3.56 -15.91 16.01
CA LEU A 249 -4.76 -15.56 16.75
C LEU A 249 -5.28 -16.70 17.65
N GLY A 250 -4.71 -17.91 17.55
CA GLY A 250 -5.17 -19.08 18.30
C GLY A 250 -6.57 -19.56 17.92
N ILE A 251 -6.95 -19.41 16.65
CA ILE A 251 -8.26 -19.80 16.13
C ILE A 251 -8.13 -20.84 15.01
N ASP A 252 -9.24 -21.57 14.72
CA ASP A 252 -9.28 -22.52 13.62
C ASP A 252 -9.12 -21.79 12.27
N GLU A 253 -8.59 -22.52 11.29
CA GLU A 253 -8.41 -21.99 9.94
C GLU A 253 -9.77 -21.66 9.28
N PHE A 254 -9.80 -20.58 8.51
CA PHE A 254 -10.95 -20.21 7.70
C PHE A 254 -10.97 -20.99 6.40
N ASP A 255 -12.16 -21.36 5.96
CA ASP A 255 -12.37 -21.91 4.64
C ASP A 255 -12.01 -20.88 3.55
N GLU A 256 -11.66 -21.38 2.38
CA GLU A 256 -11.45 -20.53 1.20
C GLU A 256 -12.77 -19.89 0.76
N PRO A 257 -12.73 -18.71 0.10
CA PRO A 257 -13.92 -18.17 -0.53
C PRO A 257 -14.43 -19.15 -1.59
N THR A 258 -15.72 -19.39 -1.62
CA THR A 258 -16.37 -20.28 -2.60
C THR A 258 -16.87 -19.53 -3.83
N VAL A 259 -17.05 -18.21 -3.71
CA VAL A 259 -17.50 -17.31 -4.77
C VAL A 259 -16.45 -16.22 -4.95
N TYR A 260 -15.94 -16.09 -6.18
CA TYR A 260 -14.82 -15.21 -6.50
C TYR A 260 -15.23 -13.93 -7.25
N ASP A 261 -16.52 -13.62 -7.32
CA ASP A 261 -16.95 -12.30 -7.75
C ASP A 261 -16.81 -11.26 -6.61
N SER A 262 -16.91 -10.00 -6.95
CA SER A 262 -16.69 -8.91 -5.99
C SER A 262 -17.62 -8.99 -4.78
N LYS A 263 -18.86 -9.46 -4.97
CA LYS A 263 -19.85 -9.59 -3.89
C LYS A 263 -19.50 -10.74 -2.96
N GLY A 264 -19.26 -11.93 -3.52
CA GLY A 264 -18.91 -13.11 -2.74
C GLY A 264 -17.63 -12.94 -1.94
N LEU A 265 -16.63 -12.25 -2.51
CA LEU A 265 -15.41 -11.92 -1.80
C LEU A 265 -15.66 -10.96 -0.61
N ARG A 266 -16.51 -9.91 -0.79
CA ARG A 266 -16.86 -9.01 0.32
C ARG A 266 -17.64 -9.72 1.42
N GLU A 267 -18.58 -10.61 1.07
CA GLU A 267 -19.32 -11.43 2.04
C GLU A 267 -18.38 -12.36 2.83
N TRP A 268 -17.43 -13.00 2.15
CA TRP A 268 -16.43 -13.85 2.79
C TRP A 268 -15.55 -13.06 3.76
N GLU A 269 -15.03 -11.91 3.35
CA GLU A 269 -14.21 -11.02 4.19
C GLU A 269 -14.96 -10.62 5.48
N GLN A 270 -16.22 -10.19 5.36
CA GLN A 270 -17.05 -9.81 6.50
C GLN A 270 -17.25 -10.99 7.47
N ASN A 271 -17.47 -12.20 6.93
CA ASN A 271 -17.58 -13.42 7.73
C ASN A 271 -16.27 -13.74 8.46
N VAL A 272 -15.13 -13.57 7.81
CA VAL A 272 -13.80 -13.72 8.43
C VAL A 272 -13.63 -12.73 9.59
N PHE A 273 -13.89 -11.45 9.37
CA PHE A 273 -13.71 -10.41 10.39
C PHE A 273 -14.64 -10.59 11.60
N THR A 274 -15.91 -10.89 11.35
CA THR A 274 -16.88 -11.16 12.43
C THR A 274 -16.52 -12.42 13.21
N THR A 275 -15.98 -13.44 12.53
CA THR A 275 -15.50 -14.66 13.19
C THR A 275 -14.27 -14.41 14.04
N ILE A 276 -13.30 -13.61 13.55
CA ILE A 276 -12.14 -13.18 14.33
C ILE A 276 -12.62 -12.44 15.58
N ALA A 277 -13.48 -11.42 15.43
CA ALA A 277 -14.01 -10.66 16.55
C ALA A 277 -14.63 -11.54 17.63
N ARG A 278 -15.48 -12.49 17.21
CA ARG A 278 -16.19 -13.40 18.11
C ARG A 278 -15.26 -14.40 18.80
N LYS A 279 -14.28 -14.99 18.06
CA LYS A 279 -13.41 -16.03 18.60
C LYS A 279 -12.27 -15.48 19.47
N THR A 280 -11.73 -14.33 19.12
CA THR A 280 -10.61 -13.73 19.87
C THR A 280 -11.06 -12.80 21.00
N GLY A 281 -12.23 -12.19 20.89
CA GLY A 281 -12.66 -11.08 21.75
C GLY A 281 -11.80 -9.81 21.60
N CYS A 282 -10.83 -9.78 20.68
CA CYS A 282 -9.98 -8.63 20.43
C CYS A 282 -10.75 -7.54 19.67
N PRO A 283 -10.53 -6.25 19.98
CA PRO A 283 -11.10 -5.16 19.19
C PRO A 283 -10.55 -5.18 17.77
N ILE A 284 -11.45 -5.10 16.77
CA ILE A 284 -11.08 -5.05 15.36
C ILE A 284 -11.23 -3.63 14.84
N TYR A 285 -10.21 -3.19 14.12
CA TYR A 285 -10.13 -1.88 13.51
C TYR A 285 -9.86 -1.98 12.01
N PHE A 286 -10.47 -1.11 11.25
CA PHE A 286 -10.23 -0.92 9.83
C PHE A 286 -9.56 0.42 9.62
N THR A 287 -8.46 0.46 8.88
CA THR A 287 -7.89 1.76 8.52
C THR A 287 -8.88 2.57 7.70
N SER A 288 -8.92 3.90 7.91
CA SER A 288 -9.76 4.80 7.13
C SER A 288 -9.43 4.82 5.63
N MET A 289 -8.29 4.27 5.24
CA MET A 289 -7.84 4.16 3.85
C MET A 289 -8.41 2.93 3.11
N MET A 290 -9.19 2.06 3.77
CA MET A 290 -9.71 0.85 3.13
C MET A 290 -10.79 1.16 2.09
N ALA A 291 -10.47 0.96 0.83
CA ALA A 291 -11.39 1.15 -0.31
C ALA A 291 -12.51 0.10 -0.37
N GLU A 292 -12.38 -1.01 0.33
CA GLU A 292 -13.36 -2.09 0.40
C GLU A 292 -14.55 -1.77 1.31
N VAL A 293 -14.33 -1.00 2.37
CA VAL A 293 -15.37 -0.69 3.37
C VAL A 293 -16.67 -0.16 2.77
N PRO A 294 -16.67 0.74 1.77
CA PRO A 294 -17.91 1.18 1.13
C PRO A 294 -18.69 0.07 0.43
N GLN A 295 -18.02 -1.03 0.06
CA GLN A 295 -18.60 -2.18 -0.66
C GLN A 295 -19.17 -3.24 0.28
N TYR A 296 -18.94 -3.14 1.60
CA TYR A 296 -19.52 -4.04 2.58
C TYR A 296 -21.01 -3.78 2.78
N ASP A 297 -21.70 -4.78 3.29
CA ASP A 297 -23.13 -4.68 3.56
C ASP A 297 -23.47 -3.57 4.54
N MET A 298 -24.68 -3.04 4.42
CA MET A 298 -25.13 -1.93 5.27
C MET A 298 -25.17 -2.31 6.75
N ASP A 299 -25.54 -3.57 7.04
CA ASP A 299 -25.54 -4.09 8.40
C ASP A 299 -24.12 -4.06 9.00
N PHE A 300 -23.14 -4.64 8.31
CA PHE A 300 -21.74 -4.61 8.74
C PHE A 300 -21.22 -3.18 8.93
N LYS A 301 -21.50 -2.29 7.97
CA LYS A 301 -21.11 -0.87 8.05
C LYS A 301 -21.73 -0.14 9.23
N SER A 302 -22.94 -0.50 9.64
CA SER A 302 -23.62 0.11 10.79
C SER A 302 -22.91 -0.16 12.12
N HIS A 303 -22.04 -1.18 12.15
CA HIS A 303 -21.22 -1.56 13.28
C HIS A 303 -19.78 -0.98 13.24
N LEU A 304 -19.46 -0.13 12.24
CA LEU A 304 -18.18 0.55 12.14
C LEU A 304 -18.25 1.97 12.74
N TYR A 305 -17.54 2.17 13.82
CA TYR A 305 -17.49 3.44 14.56
C TYR A 305 -16.15 4.13 14.32
N SER A 306 -16.17 5.30 13.68
CA SER A 306 -14.97 6.07 13.42
C SER A 306 -14.38 6.65 14.72
N GLU A 307 -13.15 6.27 15.04
CA GLU A 307 -12.37 6.77 16.18
C GLU A 307 -11.23 7.72 15.74
N GLY A 308 -11.32 8.26 14.53
CA GLY A 308 -10.30 9.07 13.88
C GLY A 308 -9.77 8.34 12.65
N LEU A 309 -8.47 8.06 12.60
CA LEU A 309 -7.82 7.41 11.43
C LEU A 309 -8.10 5.90 11.32
N VAL A 310 -8.91 5.36 12.23
CA VAL A 310 -9.39 3.98 12.22
C VAL A 310 -10.88 3.92 12.53
N ASN A 311 -11.54 2.86 12.02
CA ASN A 311 -12.93 2.53 12.30
C ASN A 311 -12.99 1.25 13.12
N LYS A 312 -13.50 1.30 14.35
CA LYS A 312 -13.65 0.13 15.21
C LYS A 312 -14.94 -0.63 14.87
N TYR A 313 -14.85 -1.94 14.72
CA TYR A 313 -16.03 -2.80 14.63
C TYR A 313 -16.56 -3.09 16.03
N SER A 314 -17.84 -2.80 16.26
CA SER A 314 -18.51 -3.05 17.54
C SER A 314 -20.00 -3.35 17.35
N LEU A 315 -20.47 -4.43 17.93
CA LEU A 315 -21.91 -4.74 17.99
C LEU A 315 -22.64 -3.87 19.03
N VAL A 316 -21.90 -3.23 19.92
CA VAL A 316 -22.45 -2.37 20.97
C VAL A 316 -22.16 -0.92 20.63
N LYS A 317 -23.22 -0.10 20.60
CA LYS A 317 -23.09 1.35 20.41
C LYS A 317 -22.41 1.97 21.63
N TYR A 318 -21.46 2.86 21.38
CA TYR A 318 -20.73 3.62 22.40
C TYR A 318 -20.43 5.04 21.91
N ASP A 319 -19.92 5.89 22.81
CA ASP A 319 -19.52 7.25 22.47
C ASP A 319 -18.15 7.27 21.75
N ASN A 320 -18.18 6.96 20.47
CA ASN A 320 -16.97 7.00 19.64
C ASN A 320 -16.47 8.43 19.35
N LEU A 321 -17.33 9.44 19.52
CA LEU A 321 -16.92 10.84 19.39
C LEU A 321 -15.99 11.26 20.53
N ALA A 322 -16.27 10.81 21.77
CA ALA A 322 -15.36 11.03 22.89
C ALA A 322 -13.98 10.37 22.65
N VAL A 323 -13.96 9.15 22.08
CA VAL A 323 -12.70 8.47 21.71
C VAL A 323 -11.96 9.25 20.62
N LYS A 324 -12.66 9.69 19.58
CA LYS A 324 -12.11 10.50 18.48
C LYS A 324 -11.49 11.80 19.01
N ARG A 325 -12.19 12.46 19.94
CA ARG A 325 -11.71 13.68 20.61
C ARG A 325 -10.41 13.43 21.37
N ARG A 326 -10.38 12.40 22.23
CA ARG A 326 -9.15 12.00 22.95
C ARG A 326 -8.01 11.73 21.97
N ASN A 327 -8.27 10.99 20.89
CA ASN A 327 -7.25 10.65 19.90
C ASN A 327 -6.67 11.92 19.25
N PHE A 328 -7.49 12.90 18.90
CA PHE A 328 -7.04 14.16 18.33
C PHE A 328 -6.32 15.05 19.33
N GLU A 329 -6.87 15.21 20.53
CA GLU A 329 -6.38 16.17 21.52
C GLU A 329 -5.12 15.69 22.26
N GLU A 330 -4.99 14.35 22.50
CA GLU A 330 -4.01 13.80 23.44
C GLU A 330 -3.07 12.76 22.82
N VAL A 331 -3.51 12.03 21.78
CA VAL A 331 -2.81 10.84 21.30
C VAL A 331 -2.04 11.10 20.01
N TYR A 332 -2.67 11.79 19.05
CA TYR A 332 -2.09 11.95 17.72
C TYR A 332 -0.98 12.99 17.69
N LYS A 333 0.11 12.64 17.03
CA LYS A 333 1.22 13.53 16.73
C LYS A 333 0.98 14.16 15.37
N THR A 334 0.65 15.44 15.34
CA THR A 334 0.31 16.15 14.09
C THR A 334 1.42 17.06 13.57
N ASP A 335 2.53 17.19 14.30
CA ASP A 335 3.65 18.07 13.94
C ASP A 335 4.24 17.78 12.56
N TYR A 336 4.27 16.49 12.17
CA TYR A 336 4.78 16.07 10.86
C TYR A 336 3.98 16.67 9.68
N LEU A 337 2.73 17.07 9.90
CA LEU A 337 1.88 17.69 8.88
C LEU A 337 2.34 19.10 8.53
N TYR A 338 3.06 19.76 9.45
CA TYR A 338 3.63 21.09 9.26
C TYR A 338 5.09 21.09 8.82
N ASP A 339 5.72 19.92 8.79
CA ASP A 339 7.10 19.81 8.34
C ASP A 339 7.18 20.20 6.86
N LYS A 340 8.00 21.24 6.57
CA LYS A 340 8.28 21.62 5.19
C LYS A 340 8.98 20.46 4.52
N LYS A 341 8.30 19.76 3.64
CA LYS A 341 8.88 18.67 2.86
C LYS A 341 10.10 19.19 2.14
N LYS A 342 11.28 18.68 2.50
CA LYS A 342 12.44 18.75 1.62
C LYS A 342 12.06 17.91 0.41
N LYS A 343 11.87 18.55 -0.77
CA LYS A 343 11.71 17.84 -2.05
C LYS A 343 12.98 17.00 -2.24
N GLY A 344 12.98 15.78 -1.75
CA GLY A 344 14.03 14.79 -1.92
C GLY A 344 13.71 13.89 -3.12
N LYS A 345 14.71 13.08 -3.52
CA LYS A 345 14.56 12.10 -4.61
C LYS A 345 13.51 11.02 -4.36
N ASP A 346 13.01 10.87 -3.14
CA ASP A 346 12.14 9.79 -2.69
C ASP A 346 10.77 10.33 -2.24
N THR A 347 10.14 11.23 -3.01
CA THR A 347 8.75 11.66 -2.79
C THR A 347 7.80 10.72 -3.52
N TYR A 348 6.71 10.33 -2.84
CA TYR A 348 5.62 9.54 -3.40
C TYR A 348 4.45 10.48 -3.74
N GLU A 349 3.81 10.31 -4.89
CA GLU A 349 2.63 11.11 -5.27
C GLU A 349 1.51 11.00 -4.23
N ALA A 350 1.34 9.79 -3.65
CA ALA A 350 0.33 9.53 -2.63
C ALA A 350 0.64 10.14 -1.24
N GLU A 351 1.85 10.69 -1.02
CA GLU A 351 2.28 11.18 0.30
C GLU A 351 1.43 12.33 0.83
N GLU A 352 1.04 13.23 -0.07
CA GLU A 352 0.18 14.36 0.29
C GLU A 352 -1.26 13.90 0.44
N ALA A 353 -1.71 13.03 -0.47
CA ALA A 353 -3.08 12.52 -0.49
C ALA A 353 -3.47 11.75 0.78
N VAL A 354 -2.54 11.03 1.42
CA VAL A 354 -2.85 10.27 2.64
C VAL A 354 -3.36 11.17 3.77
N ASN A 355 -2.84 12.38 3.86
CA ASN A 355 -3.22 13.32 4.91
C ASN A 355 -4.62 13.91 4.71
N LEU A 356 -5.16 13.91 3.49
CA LEU A 356 -6.54 14.33 3.23
C LEU A 356 -7.56 13.50 4.01
N ASN A 357 -7.21 12.26 4.41
CA ASN A 357 -8.07 11.43 5.26
C ASN A 357 -8.37 12.06 6.63
N TYR A 358 -7.56 12.99 7.13
CA TYR A 358 -7.89 13.72 8.36
C TYR A 358 -9.21 14.49 8.23
N ILE A 359 -9.54 15.00 7.05
CA ILE A 359 -10.72 15.85 6.85
C ILE A 359 -12.02 15.04 7.07
N PRO A 360 -12.35 13.98 6.32
CA PRO A 360 -13.56 13.20 6.58
C PRO A 360 -13.55 12.50 7.96
N CYS A 361 -12.37 12.06 8.42
CA CYS A 361 -12.25 11.38 9.71
C CYS A 361 -12.61 12.27 10.90
N PHE A 362 -12.30 13.57 10.84
CA PHE A 362 -12.51 14.50 11.94
C PHE A 362 -13.62 15.53 11.72
N LYS A 363 -14.34 15.48 10.60
CA LYS A 363 -15.46 16.39 10.32
C LYS A 363 -16.51 16.40 11.45
N SER A 364 -16.91 15.23 11.95
CA SER A 364 -17.86 15.13 13.05
C SER A 364 -17.35 15.75 14.37
N LEU A 365 -16.02 15.73 14.58
CA LEU A 365 -15.41 16.38 15.74
C LEU A 365 -15.38 17.91 15.57
N LEU A 366 -15.13 18.40 14.36
CA LEU A 366 -15.20 19.83 14.05
C LEU A 366 -16.62 20.37 14.30
N THR A 367 -17.65 19.66 13.84
CA THR A 367 -19.05 19.99 14.10
C THR A 367 -19.34 20.02 15.60
N TYR A 368 -18.88 19.00 16.35
CA TYR A 368 -19.05 18.96 17.81
C TYR A 368 -18.42 20.16 18.53
N TYR A 369 -17.20 20.56 18.16
CA TYR A 369 -16.55 21.74 18.75
C TYR A 369 -17.34 23.03 18.48
N ARG A 370 -17.87 23.17 17.28
CA ARG A 370 -18.71 24.29 16.87
C ARG A 370 -20.01 24.35 17.69
N GLU A 371 -20.73 23.24 17.80
CA GLU A 371 -21.99 23.12 18.52
C GLU A 371 -21.83 23.33 20.04
N THR A 372 -20.70 22.89 20.59
CA THR A 372 -20.40 23.06 22.03
C THR A 372 -19.71 24.39 22.39
N GLY A 373 -19.44 25.24 21.38
CA GLY A 373 -18.77 26.52 21.58
C GLY A 373 -17.30 26.40 21.97
N ASN A 374 -16.64 25.27 21.71
CA ASN A 374 -15.21 25.08 21.99
C ASN A 374 -14.34 25.72 20.89
N GLN A 375 -14.37 27.07 20.84
CA GLN A 375 -13.72 27.86 19.81
C GLN A 375 -12.22 27.55 19.65
N LYS A 376 -11.51 27.26 20.74
CA LYS A 376 -10.08 26.96 20.70
C LYS A 376 -9.78 25.68 19.93
N GLN A 377 -10.52 24.61 20.21
CA GLN A 377 -10.29 23.31 19.54
C GLN A 377 -10.87 23.32 18.13
N GLU A 378 -11.98 24.03 17.90
CA GLU A 378 -12.51 24.26 16.56
C GLU A 378 -11.47 24.95 15.67
N ALA A 379 -10.90 26.06 16.13
CA ALA A 379 -9.88 26.80 15.38
C ALA A 379 -8.64 25.93 15.09
N LYS A 380 -8.15 25.17 16.08
CA LYS A 380 -7.00 24.27 15.91
C LYS A 380 -7.26 23.18 14.87
N LEU A 381 -8.43 22.53 14.93
CA LEU A 381 -8.76 21.46 13.98
C LEU A 381 -9.01 22.01 12.58
N ARG A 382 -9.69 23.14 12.46
CA ARG A 382 -9.91 23.85 11.20
C ARG A 382 -8.59 24.26 10.54
N GLU A 383 -7.69 24.88 11.32
CA GLU A 383 -6.35 25.25 10.85
C GLU A 383 -5.59 24.03 10.29
N LEU A 384 -5.58 22.91 11.03
CA LEU A 384 -4.95 21.68 10.59
C LEU A 384 -5.53 21.18 9.26
N MET A 385 -6.86 21.10 9.14
CA MET A 385 -7.53 20.63 7.93
C MET A 385 -7.24 21.57 6.73
N THR A 386 -7.34 22.88 6.95
CA THR A 386 -7.03 23.88 5.92
C THR A 386 -5.58 23.76 5.46
N HIS A 387 -4.64 23.64 6.41
CA HIS A 387 -3.23 23.47 6.09
C HIS A 387 -2.96 22.22 5.23
N ILE A 388 -3.61 21.09 5.53
CA ILE A 388 -3.48 19.86 4.71
C ILE A 388 -3.94 20.11 3.27
N VAL A 389 -5.03 20.86 3.07
CA VAL A 389 -5.52 21.21 1.73
C VAL A 389 -4.55 22.16 1.01
N ASP A 390 -4.00 23.15 1.73
CA ASP A 390 -3.09 24.16 1.19
C ASP A 390 -1.78 23.56 0.66
N ILE A 391 -1.23 22.58 1.38
CA ILE A 391 0.06 21.98 1.02
C ILE A 391 -0.03 20.93 -0.09
N TYR A 392 -1.23 20.46 -0.44
CA TYR A 392 -1.39 19.45 -1.49
C TYR A 392 -1.27 20.08 -2.88
N VAL A 393 -0.11 19.91 -3.50
CA VAL A 393 0.25 20.60 -4.75
C VAL A 393 -0.53 20.10 -5.96
N ASN A 394 -0.82 18.79 -6.02
CA ASN A 394 -1.43 18.13 -7.18
C ASN A 394 -2.98 18.16 -7.16
N MET A 395 -3.59 18.97 -6.30
CA MET A 395 -5.03 19.08 -6.17
C MET A 395 -5.57 20.09 -7.21
N SER A 396 -6.62 19.72 -7.92
CA SER A 396 -7.35 20.65 -8.79
C SER A 396 -8.11 21.71 -8.00
N ASP A 397 -8.46 22.82 -8.65
CA ASP A 397 -9.22 23.91 -8.01
C ASP A 397 -10.60 23.43 -7.52
N ASP A 398 -11.27 22.56 -8.28
CA ASP A 398 -12.57 21.98 -7.89
C ASP A 398 -12.47 21.06 -6.67
N GLU A 399 -11.45 20.21 -6.61
CA GLU A 399 -11.18 19.38 -5.45
C GLU A 399 -10.82 20.22 -4.23
N ARG A 400 -10.01 21.24 -4.39
CA ARG A 400 -9.62 22.17 -3.32
C ARG A 400 -10.86 22.87 -2.76
N LYS A 401 -11.72 23.37 -3.62
CA LYS A 401 -12.99 23.97 -3.24
C LYS A 401 -13.88 22.98 -2.49
N TYR A 402 -13.98 21.74 -2.96
CA TYR A 402 -14.75 20.68 -2.28
C TYR A 402 -14.29 20.50 -0.83
N TYR A 403 -12.98 20.40 -0.58
CA TYR A 403 -12.46 20.21 0.77
C TYR A 403 -12.66 21.42 1.66
N TYR A 404 -12.54 22.64 1.13
CA TYR A 404 -12.87 23.84 1.91
C TYR A 404 -14.36 23.90 2.27
N ASP A 405 -15.25 23.58 1.34
CA ASP A 405 -16.68 23.49 1.60
C ASP A 405 -16.99 22.43 2.69
N GLU A 406 -16.24 21.33 2.71
CA GLU A 406 -16.38 20.29 3.74
C GLU A 406 -15.89 20.75 5.13
N ILE A 407 -14.88 21.60 5.20
CA ILE A 407 -14.34 22.19 6.44
C ILE A 407 -15.27 23.28 6.95
N ASP A 408 -15.92 24.04 6.06
CA ASP A 408 -16.77 25.18 6.44
C ASP A 408 -18.19 24.79 6.86
N ARG A 409 -18.69 23.65 6.36
CA ARG A 409 -19.97 23.05 6.79
C ARG A 409 -19.85 22.39 8.17
#